data_0923045741fccadb5f72fbc8f640ed8d
#
_entry.id   0923045741fccadb5f72fbc8f640ed8d
#
_cell.length_a   1.000
_cell.length_b   1.000
_cell.length_c   1.000
_cell.angle_alpha   90.00
_cell.angle_beta   90.00
_cell.angle_gamma   90.00
#
_symmetry.space_group_name_H-M   'P 1'
#
loop_
_entity.id
_entity.type
_entity.pdbx_description
1 polymer ?
#
loop_
_entity_poly.entity_id
_entity_poly.type
_entity_poly.pdbx_seq_one_letter_code
_entity_poly.pdbx_strand_id
1 'polypeptide(L)'
;MVKQTINFLSNTFPKIYSSLYLKYLKQYSEIHNIKKTELKALVFLKGNEKINMTELCSKLNIEKGSLTSLIDNLSKKGYVCRKKTIKDRREYIIVLTEQGNEIAIDFIEKLSTNLEKKFKKLNKKDRNNYLVAIKVLEKLSDI
;
A
#
# COMPACT_ATOMS: atom_id res chain seq x y z
N MET A 1 -18.47 -8.30 21.37
CA MET A 1 -17.70 -8.33 20.13
C MET A 1 -17.99 -7.12 19.25
N VAL A 2 -19.19 -6.93 18.71
CA VAL A 2 -19.55 -5.84 17.78
C VAL A 2 -19.22 -4.44 18.33
N LYS A 3 -19.64 -4.12 19.57
CA LYS A 3 -19.35 -2.81 20.20
C LYS A 3 -17.85 -2.54 20.32
N GLN A 4 -17.06 -3.56 20.66
CA GLN A 4 -15.59 -3.45 20.75
C GLN A 4 -14.97 -3.22 19.38
N THR A 5 -15.48 -3.88 18.33
CA THR A 5 -15.04 -3.70 16.95
C THR A 5 -15.33 -2.27 16.46
N ILE A 6 -16.53 -1.75 16.71
CA ILE A 6 -16.90 -0.37 16.37
C ILE A 6 -15.95 0.63 17.05
N ASN A 7 -15.73 0.46 18.36
CA ASN A 7 -14.81 1.32 19.11
C ASN A 7 -13.36 1.23 18.57
N PHE A 8 -12.89 0.04 18.26
CA PHE A 8 -11.57 -0.18 17.65
C PHE A 8 -11.44 0.55 16.31
N LEU A 9 -12.40 0.34 15.40
CA LEU A 9 -12.37 0.94 14.06
C LEU A 9 -12.50 2.47 14.10
N SER A 10 -13.31 3.01 15.02
CA SER A 10 -13.54 4.45 15.10
C SER A 10 -12.43 5.22 15.84
N ASN A 11 -11.82 4.62 16.85
CA ASN A 11 -10.93 5.34 17.77
C ASN A 11 -9.48 4.85 17.76
N THR A 12 -9.25 3.54 17.63
CA THR A 12 -7.93 2.95 17.81
C THR A 12 -7.21 2.73 16.47
N PHE A 13 -7.90 2.11 15.52
CA PHE A 13 -7.32 1.79 14.22
C PHE A 13 -6.81 3.04 13.45
N PRO A 14 -7.52 4.17 13.39
CA PRO A 14 -7.00 5.37 12.72
C PRO A 14 -5.69 5.89 13.33
N LYS A 15 -5.55 5.79 14.67
CA LYS A 15 -4.31 6.18 15.36
C LYS A 15 -3.16 5.22 15.04
N ILE A 16 -3.43 3.91 15.04
CA ILE A 16 -2.45 2.88 14.66
C ILE A 16 -2.00 3.13 13.21
N TYR A 17 -2.93 3.22 12.28
CA TYR A 17 -2.65 3.44 10.85
C TYR A 17 -1.86 4.72 10.63
N SER A 18 -2.26 5.81 11.27
CA SER A 18 -1.54 7.08 11.20
C SER A 18 -0.10 6.94 11.73
N SER A 19 0.09 6.33 12.90
CA SER A 19 1.40 6.25 13.55
C SER A 19 2.36 5.24 12.95
N LEU A 20 1.84 4.16 12.33
CA LEU A 20 2.65 3.10 11.75
C LEU A 20 2.89 3.28 10.24
N TYR A 21 2.02 4.00 9.54
CA TYR A 21 2.09 4.11 8.09
C TYR A 21 2.00 5.55 7.58
N LEU A 22 0.89 6.28 7.82
CA LEU A 22 0.64 7.58 7.20
C LEU A 22 1.70 8.64 7.52
N LYS A 23 2.22 8.63 8.73
CA LYS A 23 3.31 9.53 9.15
C LYS A 23 4.54 9.37 8.25
N TYR A 24 4.96 8.14 8.01
CA TYR A 24 6.14 7.85 7.20
C TYR A 24 5.88 8.08 5.71
N LEU A 25 4.68 7.76 5.25
CA LEU A 25 4.24 8.06 3.90
C LEU A 25 4.30 9.57 3.62
N LYS A 26 3.81 10.38 4.56
CA LYS A 26 3.86 11.86 4.46
C LYS A 26 5.29 12.36 4.41
N GLN A 27 6.14 11.91 5.32
CA GLN A 27 7.55 12.32 5.38
C GLN A 27 8.29 11.99 4.08
N TYR A 28 8.12 10.77 3.57
CA TYR A 28 8.74 10.35 2.31
C TYR A 28 8.22 11.16 1.12
N SER A 29 6.91 11.37 1.06
CA SER A 29 6.24 12.16 0.03
C SER A 29 6.80 13.58 -0.06
N GLU A 30 7.03 14.24 1.08
CA GLU A 30 7.57 15.60 1.15
C GLU A 30 9.06 15.66 0.73
N ILE A 31 9.88 14.70 1.20
CA ILE A 31 11.32 14.66 0.90
C ILE A 31 11.58 14.38 -0.59
N HIS A 32 10.81 13.48 -1.19
CA HIS A 32 11.04 13.00 -2.56
C HIS A 32 10.13 13.65 -3.60
N ASN A 33 9.32 14.64 -3.22
CA ASN A 33 8.37 15.33 -4.08
C ASN A 33 7.47 14.38 -4.90
N ILE A 34 6.97 13.34 -4.24
CA ILE A 34 6.02 12.39 -4.80
C ILE A 34 4.69 12.48 -4.04
N LYS A 35 3.55 12.45 -4.73
CA LYS A 35 2.24 12.49 -4.05
C LYS A 35 2.02 11.23 -3.21
N LYS A 36 1.37 11.36 -2.06
CA LYS A 36 1.04 10.21 -1.18
C LYS A 36 0.26 9.11 -1.91
N THR A 37 -0.67 9.49 -2.78
CA THR A 37 -1.45 8.55 -3.59
C THR A 37 -0.59 7.82 -4.63
N GLU A 38 0.37 8.51 -5.24
CA GLU A 38 1.35 7.92 -6.15
C GLU A 38 2.25 6.91 -5.43
N LEU A 39 2.78 7.29 -4.27
CA LEU A 39 3.62 6.40 -3.47
C LEU A 39 2.86 5.15 -2.99
N LYS A 40 1.62 5.31 -2.53
CA LYS A 40 0.75 4.17 -2.19
C LYS A 40 0.57 3.21 -3.36
N ALA A 41 0.32 3.75 -4.56
CA ALA A 41 0.18 2.92 -5.76
C ALA A 41 1.46 2.17 -6.11
N LEU A 42 2.63 2.82 -6.03
CA LEU A 42 3.92 2.16 -6.29
C LEU A 42 4.19 1.01 -5.29
N VAL A 43 3.95 1.25 -4.00
CA VAL A 43 4.11 0.22 -2.96
C VAL A 43 3.15 -0.95 -3.18
N PHE A 44 1.90 -0.66 -3.56
CA PHE A 44 0.91 -1.69 -3.87
C PHE A 44 1.33 -2.52 -5.09
N LEU A 45 1.77 -1.86 -6.17
CA LEU A 45 2.24 -2.54 -7.38
C LEU A 45 3.49 -3.38 -7.13
N LYS A 46 4.35 -3.00 -6.18
CA LYS A 46 5.51 -3.81 -5.77
C LYS A 46 5.11 -5.17 -5.20
N GLY A 47 4.02 -5.22 -4.47
CA GLY A 47 3.48 -6.46 -3.90
C GLY A 47 2.56 -7.26 -4.85
N ASN A 48 2.19 -6.69 -6.01
CA ASN A 48 1.17 -7.25 -6.91
C ASN A 48 1.60 -7.13 -8.37
N GLU A 49 2.46 -8.02 -8.82
CA GLU A 49 3.13 -7.95 -10.14
C GLU A 49 2.10 -8.20 -11.21
N LYS A 50 1.28 -8.27 -11.71
CA LYS A 50 0.38 -8.61 -12.83
C LYS A 50 -1.06 -8.21 -12.52
N ILE A 51 -1.24 -6.95 -12.24
CA ILE A 51 -2.56 -6.43 -11.94
C ILE A 51 -3.07 -5.57 -13.10
N ASN A 52 -4.34 -5.76 -13.46
CA ASN A 52 -5.01 -4.92 -14.45
C ASN A 52 -5.67 -3.70 -13.80
N MET A 53 -6.16 -2.76 -14.61
CA MET A 53 -6.79 -1.52 -14.12
C MET A 53 -8.02 -1.78 -13.24
N THR A 54 -8.84 -2.77 -13.58
CA THR A 54 -10.07 -3.11 -12.82
C THR A 54 -9.74 -3.65 -11.42
N GLU A 55 -8.78 -4.56 -11.35
CA GLU A 55 -8.29 -5.12 -10.08
C GLU A 55 -7.64 -4.02 -9.23
N LEU A 56 -6.84 -3.15 -9.85
CA LEU A 56 -6.17 -2.06 -9.15
C LEU A 56 -7.18 -1.04 -8.59
N CYS A 57 -8.25 -0.71 -9.32
CA CYS A 57 -9.36 0.10 -8.82
C CYS A 57 -9.96 -0.48 -7.54
N SER A 58 -10.32 -1.76 -7.60
CA SER A 58 -10.93 -2.47 -6.48
C SER A 58 -10.01 -2.52 -5.26
N LYS A 59 -8.74 -2.87 -5.47
CA LYS A 59 -7.77 -3.04 -4.38
C LYS A 59 -7.35 -1.71 -3.75
N LEU A 60 -7.21 -0.63 -4.51
CA LEU A 60 -6.92 0.70 -3.98
C LEU A 60 -8.17 1.44 -3.49
N ASN A 61 -9.35 0.88 -3.71
CA ASN A 61 -10.65 1.50 -3.37
C ASN A 61 -10.76 2.94 -3.90
N ILE A 62 -10.45 3.14 -5.17
CA ILE A 62 -10.55 4.42 -5.86
C ILE A 62 -11.37 4.29 -7.15
N GLU A 63 -12.00 5.38 -7.55
CA GLU A 63 -12.80 5.42 -8.78
C GLU A 63 -11.93 5.29 -10.04
N LYS A 64 -12.49 4.70 -11.08
CA LYS A 64 -11.80 4.42 -12.33
C LYS A 64 -11.15 5.67 -12.97
N GLY A 65 -11.86 6.81 -12.96
CA GLY A 65 -11.32 8.07 -13.50
C GLY A 65 -10.11 8.58 -12.71
N SER A 66 -10.19 8.51 -11.38
CA SER A 66 -9.09 8.89 -10.50
C SER A 66 -7.87 7.97 -10.68
N LEU A 67 -8.10 6.66 -10.83
CA LEU A 67 -7.03 5.71 -11.10
C LEU A 67 -6.36 5.97 -12.45
N THR A 68 -7.16 6.22 -13.51
CA THR A 68 -6.61 6.53 -14.85
C THR A 68 -5.67 7.73 -14.78
N SER A 69 -6.09 8.83 -14.14
CA SER A 69 -5.27 10.01 -13.95
C SER A 69 -4.00 9.74 -13.14
N LEU A 70 -4.11 8.91 -12.08
CA LEU A 70 -2.98 8.51 -11.27
C LEU A 70 -1.95 7.71 -12.06
N ILE A 71 -2.38 6.71 -12.83
CA ILE A 71 -1.50 5.88 -13.65
C ILE A 71 -0.88 6.68 -14.80
N ASP A 72 -1.63 7.60 -15.41
CA ASP A 72 -1.10 8.48 -16.45
C ASP A 72 0.01 9.40 -15.90
N ASN A 73 -0.18 9.95 -14.70
CA ASN A 73 0.85 10.75 -14.03
C ASN A 73 2.09 9.94 -13.70
N LEU A 74 1.91 8.72 -13.15
CA LEU A 74 3.02 7.81 -12.85
C LEU A 74 3.76 7.37 -14.13
N SER A 75 3.03 7.15 -15.22
CA SER A 75 3.63 6.82 -16.54
C SER A 75 4.44 7.99 -17.11
N LYS A 76 3.92 9.22 -17.03
CA LYS A 76 4.63 10.44 -17.44
C LYS A 76 5.92 10.68 -16.64
N LYS A 77 5.91 10.31 -15.36
CA LYS A 77 7.10 10.36 -14.49
C LYS A 77 8.07 9.20 -14.73
N GLY A 78 7.70 8.22 -15.55
CA GLY A 78 8.52 7.04 -15.83
C GLY A 78 8.55 5.99 -14.72
N TYR A 79 7.56 5.97 -13.82
CA TYR A 79 7.53 5.05 -12.67
C TYR A 79 6.72 3.78 -12.93
N VAL A 80 5.79 3.82 -13.86
CA VAL A 80 5.00 2.67 -14.29
C VAL A 80 4.90 2.62 -15.81
N CYS A 81 4.59 1.46 -16.35
CA CYS A 81 4.21 1.30 -17.75
C CYS A 81 3.03 0.32 -17.88
N ARG A 82 2.29 0.45 -18.98
CA ARG A 82 1.23 -0.48 -19.35
C ARG A 82 1.80 -1.54 -20.28
N LYS A 83 1.61 -2.81 -19.95
CA LYS A 83 1.97 -3.94 -20.83
C LYS A 83 0.73 -4.69 -21.25
N LYS A 84 0.66 -5.08 -22.53
CA LYS A 84 -0.40 -5.96 -23.02
C LYS A 84 -0.24 -7.36 -22.44
N THR A 85 -1.35 -8.00 -22.11
CA THR A 85 -1.31 -9.41 -21.69
C THR A 85 -1.24 -10.31 -22.92
N ILE A 86 -0.66 -11.50 -22.75
CA ILE A 86 -0.60 -12.51 -23.82
C ILE A 86 -1.98 -13.14 -24.06
N LYS A 87 -2.82 -13.22 -23.01
CA LYS A 87 -4.15 -13.86 -23.04
C LYS A 87 -5.21 -13.02 -23.73
N ASP A 88 -5.21 -11.70 -23.54
CA ASP A 88 -6.14 -10.77 -24.18
C ASP A 88 -5.41 -9.49 -24.57
N ARG A 89 -5.30 -9.28 -25.90
CA ARG A 89 -4.66 -8.07 -26.45
C ARG A 89 -5.40 -6.77 -26.11
N ARG A 90 -6.61 -6.84 -25.56
CA ARG A 90 -7.41 -5.71 -25.10
C ARG A 90 -7.15 -5.34 -23.64
N GLU A 91 -6.51 -6.24 -22.90
CA GLU A 91 -6.23 -6.05 -21.49
C GLU A 91 -4.78 -5.61 -21.27
N TYR A 92 -4.62 -4.59 -20.43
CA TYR A 92 -3.31 -4.09 -20.02
C TYR A 92 -3.10 -4.39 -18.54
N ILE A 93 -1.91 -4.84 -18.22
CA ILE A 93 -1.41 -4.87 -16.84
C ILE A 93 -0.55 -3.63 -16.58
N ILE A 94 -0.58 -3.17 -15.34
CA ILE A 94 0.29 -2.09 -14.87
C ILE A 94 1.49 -2.70 -14.18
N VAL A 95 2.68 -2.31 -14.60
CA VAL A 95 3.93 -2.79 -14.02
C VAL A 95 4.84 -1.62 -13.64
N LEU A 96 5.61 -1.81 -12.59
CA LEU A 96 6.65 -0.87 -12.20
C LEU A 96 7.77 -0.87 -13.25
N THR A 97 8.30 0.31 -13.54
CA THR A 97 9.61 0.45 -14.19
C THR A 97 10.71 0.19 -13.15
N GLU A 98 11.96 0.11 -13.59
CA GLU A 98 13.10 0.04 -12.67
C GLU A 98 13.08 1.21 -11.67
N GLN A 99 12.87 2.43 -12.16
CA GLN A 99 12.81 3.64 -11.33
C GLN A 99 11.63 3.62 -10.33
N GLY A 100 10.44 3.19 -10.77
CA GLY A 100 9.30 3.03 -9.88
C GLY A 100 9.51 1.95 -8.82
N ASN A 101 10.18 0.85 -9.19
CA ASN A 101 10.54 -0.22 -8.27
C ASN A 101 11.56 0.24 -7.22
N GLU A 102 12.57 1.03 -7.59
CA GLU A 102 13.55 1.61 -6.66
C GLU A 102 12.88 2.51 -5.62
N ILE A 103 11.95 3.37 -6.03
CA ILE A 103 11.19 4.23 -5.12
C ILE A 103 10.38 3.39 -4.13
N ALA A 104 9.68 2.36 -4.61
CA ALA A 104 8.88 1.49 -3.76
C ALA A 104 9.75 0.75 -2.74
N ILE A 105 10.88 0.19 -3.18
CA ILE A 105 11.84 -0.51 -2.31
C ILE A 105 12.40 0.43 -1.25
N ASP A 106 12.91 1.60 -1.64
CA ASP A 106 13.50 2.58 -0.70
C ASP A 106 12.49 2.99 0.39
N PHE A 107 11.24 3.26 0.00
CA PHE A 107 10.19 3.55 0.97
C PHE A 107 9.92 2.38 1.92
N ILE A 108 9.79 1.15 1.39
CA ILE A 108 9.52 -0.05 2.17
C ILE A 108 10.65 -0.31 3.18
N GLU A 109 11.90 -0.17 2.78
CA GLU A 109 13.08 -0.36 3.65
C GLU A 109 13.10 0.67 4.79
N LYS A 110 12.87 1.95 4.47
CA LYS A 110 12.77 3.02 5.48
C LYS A 110 11.61 2.78 6.44
N LEU A 111 10.46 2.39 5.93
CA LEU A 111 9.29 2.04 6.75
C LEU A 111 9.61 0.85 7.65
N SER A 112 10.18 -0.22 7.11
CA SER A 112 10.56 -1.43 7.85
C SER A 112 11.49 -1.11 9.01
N THR A 113 12.54 -0.32 8.78
CA THR A 113 13.48 0.13 9.81
C THR A 113 12.75 0.88 10.96
N ASN A 114 11.81 1.74 10.62
CA ASN A 114 11.04 2.49 11.62
C ASN A 114 10.06 1.59 12.41
N LEU A 115 9.42 0.64 11.73
CA LEU A 115 8.53 -0.34 12.37
C LEU A 115 9.30 -1.27 13.30
N GLU A 116 10.47 -1.77 12.89
CA GLU A 116 11.33 -2.58 13.75
C GLU A 116 11.69 -1.88 15.06
N LYS A 117 12.06 -0.58 15.01
CA LYS A 117 12.32 0.22 16.21
C LYS A 117 11.13 0.28 17.16
N LYS A 118 9.91 0.35 16.60
CA LYS A 118 8.67 0.33 17.42
C LYS A 118 8.39 -1.05 17.99
N PHE A 119 8.50 -2.10 17.17
CA PHE A 119 8.21 -3.47 17.61
C PHE A 119 9.23 -4.01 18.63
N LYS A 120 10.48 -3.53 18.60
CA LYS A 120 11.46 -3.85 19.65
C LYS A 120 11.01 -3.42 21.06
N LYS A 121 10.10 -2.44 21.17
CA LYS A 121 9.53 -2.01 22.46
C LYS A 121 8.45 -2.96 23.00
N LEU A 122 7.91 -3.84 22.16
CA LEU A 122 6.97 -4.87 22.58
C LEU A 122 7.72 -6.08 23.15
N ASN A 123 7.17 -6.72 24.18
CA ASN A 123 7.66 -8.00 24.65
C ASN A 123 7.37 -9.12 23.63
N LYS A 124 7.98 -10.29 23.82
CA LYS A 124 7.86 -11.43 22.89
C LYS A 124 6.40 -11.90 22.73
N LYS A 125 5.63 -11.93 23.81
CA LYS A 125 4.23 -12.35 23.81
C LYS A 125 3.38 -11.41 22.95
N ASP A 126 3.53 -10.10 23.14
CA ASP A 126 2.77 -9.10 22.38
C ASP A 126 3.13 -9.08 20.91
N ARG A 127 4.41 -9.30 20.56
CA ARG A 127 4.82 -9.46 19.15
C ARG A 127 4.14 -10.67 18.50
N ASN A 128 4.06 -11.80 19.18
CA ASN A 128 3.37 -12.98 18.66
C ASN A 128 1.87 -12.75 18.52
N ASN A 129 1.24 -12.12 19.52
CA ASN A 129 -0.18 -11.77 19.48
C ASN A 129 -0.49 -10.79 18.34
N TYR A 130 0.38 -9.82 18.09
CA TYR A 130 0.26 -8.88 16.99
C TYR A 130 0.24 -9.59 15.62
N LEU A 131 1.13 -10.56 15.40
CA LEU A 131 1.16 -11.34 14.17
C LEU A 131 -0.13 -12.18 13.99
N VAL A 132 -0.64 -12.74 15.07
CA VAL A 132 -1.92 -13.47 15.07
C VAL A 132 -3.08 -12.52 14.75
N ALA A 133 -3.10 -11.32 15.35
CA ALA A 133 -4.13 -10.33 15.12
C ALA A 133 -4.15 -9.87 13.65
N ILE A 134 -3.00 -9.63 13.03
CA ILE A 134 -2.93 -9.29 11.59
C ILE A 134 -3.60 -10.37 10.74
N LYS A 135 -3.24 -11.65 10.94
CA LYS A 135 -3.82 -12.76 10.19
C LYS A 135 -5.34 -12.87 10.34
N VAL A 136 -5.87 -12.56 11.53
CA VAL A 136 -7.32 -12.54 11.76
C VAL A 136 -7.98 -11.37 11.04
N LEU A 137 -7.36 -10.18 11.07
CA LEU A 137 -7.87 -9.00 10.36
C LEU A 137 -7.85 -9.20 8.83
N GLU A 138 -6.81 -9.83 8.30
CA GLU A 138 -6.74 -10.20 6.87
C GLU A 138 -7.91 -11.11 6.47
N LYS A 139 -8.21 -12.14 7.26
CA LYS A 139 -9.38 -13.00 7.00
C LYS A 139 -10.70 -12.25 7.02
N LEU A 140 -10.85 -11.23 7.89
CA LEU A 140 -12.06 -10.40 7.93
C LEU A 140 -12.20 -9.51 6.69
N SER A 141 -11.10 -9.13 6.04
CA SER A 141 -11.13 -8.33 4.81
C SER A 141 -11.61 -9.11 3.60
N ASP A 142 -11.59 -10.44 3.66
CA ASP A 142 -11.94 -11.35 2.55
C ASP A 142 -13.40 -11.86 2.63
N ILE A 143 -14.13 -11.51 3.68
CA ILE A 143 -15.55 -11.84 3.89
C ILE A 143 -16.42 -10.70 3.39
#